data_25c7722cf68d660c66697c2320ca3a33
#
_entry.id   25c7722cf68d660c66697c2320ca3a33
#
_cell.length_a   1.000
_cell.length_b   1.000
_cell.length_c   1.000
_cell.angle_alpha   90.00
_cell.angle_beta   90.00
_cell.angle_gamma   90.00
#
_symmetry.space_group_name_H-M   'P 1'
#
loop_
_entity.id
_entity.type
_entity.pdbx_description
1 polymer ?
#
loop_
_entity_poly.entity_id
_entity_poly.type
_entity_poly.pdbx_seq_one_letter_code
_entity_poly.pdbx_strand_id
1 'polypeptide(L)'
;MPAEWEAQAGVLLTWPHSHGDWAELLPAAHQAFIEFTVALVRFEPVIITCYDAAHQAQVQEALTARGVPLDQVGFVLCPSNDVWARDHGPLTVYQEGALPTLVDFTFNGWGGKFPADLDNQ
;
A
#
# COMPACT_ATOMS: atom_id res chain seq x y z
N MET A 1 9.57 -18.35 1.94
CA MET A 1 9.49 -16.90 1.64
C MET A 1 10.75 -16.51 0.86
N PRO A 2 10.66 -15.60 -0.12
CA PRO A 2 11.83 -15.02 -0.76
C PRO A 2 12.68 -14.27 0.26
N ALA A 3 13.98 -14.16 -0.02
CA ALA A 3 14.85 -13.31 0.78
C ALA A 3 14.59 -11.82 0.45
N GLU A 4 14.86 -10.92 1.39
CA GLU A 4 14.59 -9.48 1.22
C GLU A 4 15.37 -8.84 0.06
N TRP A 5 16.46 -9.45 -0.38
CA TRP A 5 17.29 -9.00 -1.50
C TRP A 5 16.97 -9.67 -2.85
N GLU A 6 15.95 -10.52 -2.90
CA GLU A 6 15.49 -11.09 -4.17
C GLU A 6 14.70 -10.05 -4.98
N ALA A 7 14.66 -10.26 -6.30
CA ALA A 7 13.93 -9.38 -7.19
C ALA A 7 12.45 -9.32 -6.81
N GLN A 8 11.92 -8.12 -6.63
CA GLN A 8 10.52 -7.85 -6.31
C GLN A 8 9.71 -7.62 -7.59
N ALA A 9 8.40 -7.91 -7.53
CA ALA A 9 7.47 -7.60 -8.60
C ALA A 9 6.88 -6.18 -8.47
N GLY A 10 6.97 -5.57 -7.30
CA GLY A 10 6.47 -4.24 -6.99
C GLY A 10 6.29 -4.02 -5.49
N VAL A 11 5.92 -2.81 -5.11
CA VAL A 11 5.66 -2.40 -3.72
C VAL A 11 4.19 -2.09 -3.53
N LEU A 12 3.61 -2.61 -2.44
CA LEU A 12 2.24 -2.27 -2.00
C LEU A 12 2.30 -1.14 -0.97
N LEU A 13 1.50 -0.11 -1.19
CA LEU A 13 1.29 1.01 -0.26
C LEU A 13 -0.19 1.14 0.07
N THR A 14 -0.53 1.20 1.34
CA THR A 14 -1.85 1.63 1.79
C THR A 14 -1.81 3.12 2.07
N TRP A 15 -2.49 3.92 1.24
CA TRP A 15 -2.35 5.39 1.31
C TRP A 15 -3.08 5.98 2.50
N PRO A 16 -2.46 6.90 3.27
CA PRO A 16 -3.08 7.53 4.42
C PRO A 16 -4.32 8.35 4.03
N HIS A 17 -5.35 8.29 4.85
CA HIS A 17 -6.63 8.97 4.64
C HIS A 17 -7.18 9.60 5.91
N SER A 18 -8.24 10.42 5.79
CA SER A 18 -8.80 11.19 6.90
C SER A 18 -9.69 10.38 7.87
N HIS A 19 -9.96 9.11 7.56
CA HIS A 19 -10.85 8.26 8.37
C HIS A 19 -10.12 7.45 9.45
N GLY A 20 -8.80 7.56 9.54
CA GLY A 20 -7.96 6.84 10.49
C GLY A 20 -7.13 7.77 11.37
N ASP A 21 -6.17 7.20 12.08
CA ASP A 21 -5.32 7.88 13.07
C ASP A 21 -4.39 8.95 12.46
N TRP A 22 -4.26 8.96 11.13
CA TRP A 22 -3.41 9.91 10.40
C TRP A 22 -4.08 11.26 10.11
N ALA A 23 -5.36 11.45 10.43
CA ALA A 23 -6.14 12.62 10.07
C ALA A 23 -5.47 13.95 10.44
N GLU A 24 -4.90 14.05 11.63
CA GLU A 24 -4.21 15.28 12.11
C GLU A 24 -2.86 15.51 11.43
N LEU A 25 -2.19 14.44 10.98
CA LEU A 25 -0.88 14.48 10.33
C LEU A 25 -0.96 14.28 8.81
N LEU A 26 -2.17 14.24 8.26
CA LEU A 26 -2.43 13.85 6.87
C LEU A 26 -1.59 14.61 5.84
N PRO A 27 -1.41 15.95 5.93
CA PRO A 27 -0.58 16.66 4.95
C PRO A 27 0.89 16.20 4.95
N ALA A 28 1.45 15.93 6.14
CA ALA A 28 2.83 15.46 6.26
C ALA A 28 2.96 14.00 5.82
N ALA A 29 1.98 13.16 6.16
CA ALA A 29 1.93 11.77 5.73
C ALA A 29 1.80 11.68 4.20
N HIS A 30 0.89 12.42 3.58
CA HIS A 30 0.76 12.50 2.12
C HIS A 30 2.08 12.91 1.45
N GLN A 31 2.75 13.95 1.96
CA GLN A 31 4.02 14.38 1.40
C GLN A 31 5.07 13.27 1.47
N ALA A 32 5.17 12.57 2.60
CA ALA A 32 6.10 11.45 2.76
C ALA A 32 5.79 10.31 1.77
N PHE A 33 4.53 9.94 1.61
CA PHE A 33 4.12 8.88 0.68
C PHE A 33 4.33 9.27 -0.78
N ILE A 34 4.13 10.54 -1.14
CA ILE A 34 4.46 11.07 -2.48
C ILE A 34 5.96 10.91 -2.74
N GLU A 35 6.83 11.40 -1.84
CA GLU A 35 8.28 11.29 -2.01
C GLU A 35 8.74 9.82 -2.09
N PHE A 36 8.13 8.96 -1.29
CA PHE A 36 8.42 7.54 -1.30
C PHE A 36 8.02 6.92 -2.65
N THR A 37 6.83 7.24 -3.16
CA THR A 37 6.37 6.77 -4.48
C THR A 37 7.28 7.28 -5.61
N VAL A 38 7.66 8.57 -5.59
CA VAL A 38 8.62 9.14 -6.56
C VAL A 38 9.94 8.38 -6.58
N ALA A 39 10.41 7.94 -5.42
CA ALA A 39 11.65 7.16 -5.34
C ALA A 39 11.46 5.73 -5.89
N LEU A 40 10.37 5.06 -5.52
CA LEU A 40 10.09 3.66 -5.86
C LEU A 40 9.86 3.44 -7.36
N VAL A 41 9.06 4.28 -8.02
CA VAL A 41 8.71 4.12 -9.44
C VAL A 41 9.90 4.21 -10.39
N ARG A 42 11.05 4.61 -9.90
CA ARG A 42 12.32 4.60 -10.66
C ARG A 42 12.91 3.20 -10.78
N PHE A 43 12.47 2.27 -9.96
CA PHE A 43 13.08 0.94 -9.85
C PHE A 43 12.04 -0.18 -10.04
N GLU A 44 10.80 0.02 -9.59
CA GLU A 44 9.78 -1.00 -9.62
C GLU A 44 8.36 -0.41 -9.61
N PRO A 45 7.35 -1.16 -10.10
CA PRO A 45 5.96 -0.75 -10.04
C PRO A 45 5.48 -0.57 -8.59
N VAL A 46 4.52 0.33 -8.40
CA VAL A 46 3.88 0.56 -7.10
C VAL A 46 2.39 0.26 -7.21
N ILE A 47 1.84 -0.47 -6.25
CA ILE A 47 0.40 -0.66 -6.08
C ILE A 47 -0.03 0.19 -4.90
N ILE A 48 -1.03 1.04 -5.10
CA ILE A 48 -1.56 1.92 -4.07
C ILE A 48 -3.02 1.55 -3.79
N THR A 49 -3.32 1.18 -2.54
CA THR A 49 -4.69 1.06 -2.10
C THR A 49 -5.21 2.42 -1.65
N CYS A 50 -6.41 2.76 -2.11
CA CYS A 50 -7.09 4.01 -1.79
C CYS A 50 -8.44 3.71 -1.13
N TYR A 51 -8.82 4.52 -0.15
CA TYR A 51 -10.03 4.32 0.63
C TYR A 51 -11.30 4.32 -0.23
N ASP A 52 -11.39 5.26 -1.19
CA ASP A 52 -12.49 5.39 -2.14
C ASP A 52 -12.03 6.09 -3.44
N ALA A 53 -12.93 6.26 -4.39
CA ALA A 53 -12.64 6.86 -5.69
C ALA A 53 -12.25 8.35 -5.59
N ALA A 54 -12.80 9.10 -4.63
CA ALA A 54 -12.43 10.50 -4.43
C ALA A 54 -11.00 10.61 -3.87
N HIS A 55 -10.66 9.74 -2.92
CA HIS A 55 -9.31 9.63 -2.39
C HIS A 55 -8.31 9.22 -3.48
N GLN A 56 -8.64 8.23 -4.31
CA GLN A 56 -7.81 7.84 -5.45
C GLN A 56 -7.53 9.03 -6.39
N ALA A 57 -8.56 9.81 -6.72
CA ALA A 57 -8.39 10.96 -7.61
C ALA A 57 -7.42 12.00 -7.03
N GLN A 58 -7.51 12.28 -5.72
CA GLN A 58 -6.58 13.18 -5.02
C GLN A 58 -5.14 12.67 -5.06
N VAL A 59 -4.95 11.37 -4.83
CA VAL A 59 -3.62 10.73 -4.88
C VAL A 59 -3.04 10.81 -6.29
N GLN A 60 -3.83 10.50 -7.32
CA GLN A 60 -3.41 10.59 -8.72
C GLN A 60 -3.01 12.01 -9.11
N GLU A 61 -3.79 13.01 -8.70
CA GLU A 61 -3.47 14.43 -8.94
C GLU A 61 -2.15 14.81 -8.29
N ALA A 62 -1.96 14.45 -7.01
CA ALA A 62 -0.73 14.74 -6.28
C ALA A 62 0.51 14.08 -6.89
N LEU A 63 0.41 12.81 -7.30
CA LEU A 63 1.50 12.09 -7.95
C LEU A 63 1.81 12.68 -9.34
N THR A 64 0.78 13.02 -10.11
CA THR A 64 0.94 13.67 -11.42
C THR A 64 1.64 15.02 -11.29
N ALA A 65 1.27 15.83 -10.30
CA ALA A 65 1.92 17.13 -10.03
C ALA A 65 3.41 16.99 -9.69
N ARG A 66 3.85 15.82 -9.21
CA ARG A 66 5.26 15.50 -8.93
C ARG A 66 5.96 14.76 -10.09
N GLY A 67 5.25 14.60 -11.22
CA GLY A 67 5.81 13.98 -12.43
C GLY A 67 5.95 12.45 -12.33
N VAL A 68 5.19 11.80 -11.46
CA VAL A 68 5.16 10.33 -11.37
C VAL A 68 4.46 9.77 -12.62
N PRO A 69 5.09 8.84 -13.35
CA PRO A 69 4.45 8.16 -14.47
C PRO A 69 3.39 7.19 -13.95
N LEU A 70 2.11 7.52 -14.15
CA LEU A 70 0.99 6.73 -13.61
C LEU A 70 0.85 5.33 -14.24
N ASP A 71 1.50 5.05 -15.36
CA ASP A 71 1.61 3.71 -15.95
C ASP A 71 2.48 2.75 -15.11
N GLN A 72 3.27 3.29 -14.17
CA GLN A 72 4.03 2.53 -13.18
C GLN A 72 3.28 2.36 -11.85
N VAL A 73 2.06 2.91 -11.74
CA VAL A 73 1.28 2.89 -10.51
C VAL A 73 -0.07 2.21 -10.73
N GLY A 74 -0.27 1.08 -10.07
CA GLY A 74 -1.58 0.43 -9.98
C GLY A 74 -2.40 1.03 -8.84
N PHE A 75 -3.69 1.26 -9.06
CA PHE A 75 -4.60 1.75 -8.02
C PHE A 75 -5.67 0.71 -7.72
N VAL A 76 -5.94 0.49 -6.44
CA VAL A 76 -6.99 -0.42 -5.96
C VAL A 76 -7.87 0.33 -4.97
N LEU A 77 -9.18 0.27 -5.15
CA LEU A 77 -10.13 0.77 -4.17
C LEU A 77 -10.33 -0.29 -3.10
N CYS A 78 -9.78 -0.03 -1.92
CA CYS A 78 -9.84 -0.91 -0.77
C CYS A 78 -9.82 -0.06 0.50
N PRO A 79 -10.98 0.15 1.14
CA PRO A 79 -11.02 0.84 2.42
C PRO A 79 -10.13 0.13 3.44
N SER A 80 -9.39 0.89 4.23
CA SER A 80 -8.50 0.37 5.28
C SER A 80 -8.73 1.09 6.59
N ASN A 81 -8.34 0.46 7.71
CA ASN A 81 -8.32 1.12 9.01
C ASN A 81 -7.02 1.91 9.18
N ASP A 82 -5.89 1.41 8.65
CA ASP A 82 -4.57 2.02 8.81
C ASP A 82 -3.69 1.79 7.57
N VAL A 83 -2.44 2.27 7.62
CA VAL A 83 -1.47 2.31 6.51
C VAL A 83 -0.44 1.17 6.54
N TRP A 84 -0.51 0.28 7.51
CA TRP A 84 0.51 -0.73 7.80
C TRP A 84 0.45 -1.95 6.87
N ALA A 85 0.66 -1.72 5.56
CA ALA A 85 0.61 -2.77 4.55
C ALA A 85 1.55 -3.96 4.84
N ARG A 86 2.64 -3.75 5.60
CA ARG A 86 3.53 -4.85 6.03
C ARG A 86 2.84 -5.81 6.98
N ASP A 87 1.91 -5.32 7.80
CA ASP A 87 1.26 -6.10 8.84
C ASP A 87 0.00 -6.81 8.33
N HIS A 88 -0.74 -6.17 7.43
CA HIS A 88 -1.99 -6.71 6.88
C HIS A 88 -1.87 -7.22 5.44
N GLY A 89 -0.82 -6.87 4.71
CA GLY A 89 -0.64 -7.32 3.33
C GLY A 89 -0.25 -8.81 3.23
N PRO A 90 -0.45 -9.44 2.06
CA PRO A 90 -0.18 -10.84 1.87
C PRO A 90 1.32 -11.16 1.90
N LEU A 91 1.64 -12.36 2.34
CA LEU A 91 3.00 -12.89 2.32
C LEU A 91 3.24 -13.72 1.05
N THR A 92 4.30 -13.40 0.32
CA THR A 92 4.72 -14.21 -0.82
C THR A 92 5.46 -15.46 -0.36
N VAL A 93 5.04 -16.63 -0.85
CA VAL A 93 5.72 -17.89 -0.64
C VAL A 93 6.00 -18.58 -1.98
N TYR A 94 7.11 -19.27 -2.07
CA TYR A 94 7.45 -20.13 -3.19
C TYR A 94 7.28 -21.59 -2.79
N GLN A 95 6.70 -22.37 -3.70
CA GLN A 95 6.73 -23.82 -3.67
C GLN A 95 7.60 -24.30 -4.82
N GLU A 96 8.35 -25.39 -4.62
CA GLU A 96 9.25 -25.93 -5.63
C GLU A 96 8.48 -26.24 -6.93
N GLY A 97 8.93 -25.67 -8.05
CA GLY A 97 8.30 -25.86 -9.36
C GLY A 97 6.96 -25.15 -9.58
N ALA A 98 6.51 -24.30 -8.65
CA ALA A 98 5.26 -23.55 -8.74
C ALA A 98 5.47 -22.04 -8.90
N LEU A 99 4.42 -21.34 -9.37
CA LEU A 99 4.37 -19.88 -9.34
C LEU A 99 4.34 -19.36 -7.91
N PRO A 100 4.81 -18.11 -7.67
CA PRO A 100 4.66 -17.47 -6.37
C PRO A 100 3.20 -17.49 -5.91
N THR A 101 2.98 -17.81 -4.66
CA THR A 101 1.65 -17.82 -4.04
C THR A 101 1.59 -16.70 -3.00
N LEU A 102 0.54 -15.89 -3.08
CA LEU A 102 0.23 -14.91 -2.04
C LEU A 102 -0.59 -15.61 -0.96
N VAL A 103 -0.08 -15.59 0.26
CA VAL A 103 -0.78 -16.14 1.44
C VAL A 103 -1.27 -14.97 2.27
N ASP A 104 -2.58 -14.90 2.39
CA ASP A 104 -3.26 -13.88 3.15
C ASP A 104 -3.64 -14.44 4.53
N PHE A 105 -3.37 -13.66 5.58
CA PHE A 105 -3.67 -13.99 6.97
C PHE A 105 -4.62 -12.95 7.55
N THR A 106 -5.56 -13.39 8.35
CA THR A 106 -6.41 -12.46 9.09
C THR A 106 -5.58 -11.64 10.06
N PHE A 107 -5.46 -10.35 9.79
CA PHE A 107 -4.82 -9.39 10.68
C PHE A 107 -5.76 -9.05 11.83
N ASN A 108 -5.27 -9.07 13.06
CA ASN A 108 -6.08 -8.90 14.26
C ASN A 108 -5.84 -7.59 15.02
N GLY A 109 -5.27 -6.58 14.35
CA GLY A 109 -5.00 -5.28 14.98
C GLY A 109 -4.04 -5.38 16.18
N TRP A 110 -2.97 -6.16 16.04
CA TRP A 110 -1.95 -6.42 17.09
C TRP A 110 -2.56 -6.97 18.39
N GLY A 111 -3.42 -7.96 18.25
CA GLY A 111 -4.09 -8.58 19.40
C GLY A 111 -5.32 -7.83 19.86
N GLY A 112 -6.07 -7.21 18.95
CA GLY A 112 -7.32 -6.50 19.23
C GLY A 112 -7.12 -5.11 19.86
N LYS A 113 -5.94 -4.51 19.73
CA LYS A 113 -5.67 -3.16 20.23
C LYS A 113 -6.28 -2.07 19.34
N PHE A 114 -6.39 -2.35 18.05
CA PHE A 114 -6.90 -1.40 17.05
C PHE A 114 -7.94 -2.08 16.15
N PRO A 115 -8.90 -1.33 15.59
CA PRO A 115 -9.78 -1.86 14.54
C PRO A 115 -8.94 -2.37 13.36
N ALA A 116 -9.33 -3.51 12.77
CA ALA A 116 -8.66 -4.13 11.64
C ALA A 116 -9.65 -4.83 10.69
N ASP A 117 -10.93 -4.51 10.78
CA ASP A 117 -11.99 -5.12 10.00
C ASP A 117 -11.92 -4.73 8.52
N LEU A 118 -11.45 -3.52 8.20
CA LEU A 118 -11.24 -3.06 6.83
C LEU A 118 -9.90 -3.55 6.26
N ASP A 119 -8.89 -3.76 7.10
CA ASP A 119 -7.56 -4.20 6.67
C ASP A 119 -7.53 -5.68 6.22
N ASN A 120 -8.63 -6.40 6.37
CA ASN A 120 -8.82 -7.80 5.99
C ASN A 120 -9.68 -7.97 4.72
N GLN A 121 -9.70 -7.01 3.79
CA GLN A 121 -10.52 -7.05 2.58
C GLN A 121 -9.71 -7.37 1.32
#